data_65ae4780b7d4aaf4b73ad5b542e9de46
#
_entry.id   65ae4780b7d4aaf4b73ad5b542e9de46
#
_cell.length_a   1.000
_cell.length_b   1.000
_cell.length_c   1.000
_cell.angle_alpha   90.00
_cell.angle_beta   90.00
_cell.angle_gamma   90.00
#
_symmetry.space_group_name_H-M   'P 1'
#
loop_
_entity.id
_entity.type
_entity.pdbx_description
1 polymer ?
#
loop_
_entity_poly.entity_id
_entity_poly.type
_entity_poly.pdbx_seq_one_letter_code
_entity_poly.pdbx_strand_id
1 'polypeptide(L)'
;MVQRMTMAWVKWLGCAGLLLLLSGPVMAAEGVLEILAAGDVLLGGRMLEAPQAGELFGPLTRRRLEQADIFLWNCEIAGLSSVSKQNTFVFHADGLLFPQMAFANGAACTANNHVFDGLEEGAANLMAVLEGARIRHNGLHDRGTFAPLSLLPQREPPVYLLTGSPMSQIGSGPRIVTLSYPQLLEAVRTLRAREPEACIILYSHDGNEGFSEASDRQRLWADWFAAAGADIILFAHSHCYGGFETLEASPRKTFVAWGLGNFLFGGNRGWRSRSDVRLLSIRLDMATGGKSACWLYGKTKNWQFSLYRMDESVLRQVQDLGARAAAIVGQPPVEGNGQEKADEGFGLGSLFLFWKNL
;
A
#
# COMPACT_ATOMS: atom_id res chain seq x y z
N MET A 1 -4.69 26.39 59.81
CA MET A 1 -5.24 25.26 59.06
C MET A 1 -5.45 25.64 57.58
N VAL A 2 -4.48 26.31 56.95
CA VAL A 2 -4.60 26.83 55.52
C VAL A 2 -3.28 26.65 54.76
N GLN A 3 -2.46 25.67 55.04
CA GLN A 3 -1.13 25.56 54.42
C GLN A 3 -0.79 24.17 53.82
N ARG A 4 -1.79 23.30 53.55
CA ARG A 4 -1.56 21.97 52.96
C ARG A 4 -2.35 21.64 51.68
N MET A 5 -3.00 22.62 51.05
CA MET A 5 -3.78 22.36 49.82
C MET A 5 -3.17 22.88 48.49
N THR A 6 -1.99 23.49 48.50
CA THR A 6 -1.40 24.10 47.30
C THR A 6 -0.35 23.23 46.59
N MET A 7 0.08 22.09 47.13
CA MET A 7 1.10 21.25 46.49
C MET A 7 0.55 20.10 45.61
N ALA A 8 -0.73 19.78 45.68
CA ALA A 8 -1.33 18.68 44.91
C ALA A 8 -1.70 19.09 43.47
N TRP A 9 -1.99 20.36 43.24
CA TRP A 9 -2.42 20.85 41.91
C TRP A 9 -1.27 21.14 40.97
N VAL A 10 -0.11 21.46 41.44
CA VAL A 10 1.08 21.74 40.60
C VAL A 10 1.68 20.45 40.02
N LYS A 11 1.51 19.30 40.67
CA LYS A 11 1.98 18.00 40.13
C LYS A 11 1.08 17.44 39.03
N TRP A 12 -0.22 17.78 39.00
CA TRP A 12 -1.16 17.32 37.99
C TRP A 12 -1.07 18.12 36.68
N LEU A 13 -0.78 19.41 36.76
CA LEU A 13 -0.57 20.26 35.57
C LEU A 13 0.75 19.94 34.83
N GLY A 14 1.77 19.50 35.56
CA GLY A 14 3.04 19.07 34.97
C GLY A 14 2.95 17.77 34.16
N CYS A 15 2.14 16.79 34.61
CA CYS A 15 1.96 15.53 33.91
C CYS A 15 0.98 15.64 32.72
N ALA A 16 -0.04 16.49 32.81
CA ALA A 16 -0.96 16.72 31.69
C ALA A 16 -0.32 17.56 30.58
N GLY A 17 0.55 18.51 30.92
CA GLY A 17 1.30 19.31 29.96
C GLY A 17 2.37 18.50 29.21
N LEU A 18 3.00 17.53 29.87
CA LEU A 18 4.02 16.68 29.27
C LEU A 18 3.40 15.60 28.34
N LEU A 19 2.19 15.14 28.65
CA LEU A 19 1.44 14.20 27.78
C LEU A 19 0.87 14.85 26.52
N LEU A 20 0.62 16.15 26.51
CA LEU A 20 0.19 16.92 25.35
C LEU A 20 1.36 17.29 24.41
N LEU A 21 2.59 17.36 24.93
CA LEU A 21 3.79 17.61 24.11
C LEU A 21 4.32 16.37 23.38
N LEU A 22 3.88 15.16 23.78
CA LEU A 22 4.26 13.90 23.12
C LEU A 22 3.25 13.41 22.07
N SER A 23 2.12 14.12 21.88
CA SER A 23 1.11 13.82 20.88
C SER A 23 1.04 14.88 19.75
N GLY A 24 2.06 15.70 19.62
CA GLY A 24 2.20 16.57 18.44
C GLY A 24 2.27 15.71 17.18
N PRO A 25 1.68 16.16 16.05
CA PRO A 25 1.90 15.48 14.78
C PRO A 25 3.42 15.38 14.59
N VAL A 26 3.91 14.19 14.24
CA VAL A 26 5.27 14.05 13.71
C VAL A 26 5.24 14.91 12.45
N MET A 27 5.71 16.15 12.56
CA MET A 27 5.87 17.02 11.40
C MET A 27 6.81 16.29 10.46
N ALA A 28 6.29 15.85 9.30
CA ALA A 28 7.14 15.35 8.25
C ALA A 28 8.25 16.40 8.01
N ALA A 29 9.50 15.97 7.99
CA ALA A 29 10.59 16.89 7.65
C ALA A 29 10.22 17.58 6.33
N GLU A 30 10.40 18.90 6.25
CA GLU A 30 10.12 19.63 5.01
C GLU A 30 10.79 18.92 3.85
N GLY A 31 10.02 18.54 2.83
CA GLY A 31 10.53 17.84 1.65
C GLY A 31 10.36 16.31 1.64
N VAL A 32 9.99 15.67 2.74
CA VAL A 32 9.73 14.20 2.77
C VAL A 32 8.23 13.92 2.65
N LEU A 33 7.85 13.06 1.69
CA LEU A 33 6.49 12.53 1.54
C LEU A 33 6.38 11.15 2.19
N GLU A 34 5.25 10.90 2.83
CA GLU A 34 4.86 9.57 3.26
C GLU A 34 3.73 9.03 2.39
N ILE A 35 3.99 7.89 1.74
CA ILE A 35 3.03 7.15 0.93
C ILE A 35 2.68 5.88 1.70
N LEU A 36 1.41 5.69 2.05
CA LEU A 36 0.89 4.42 2.55
C LEU A 36 0.27 3.65 1.38
N ALA A 37 0.75 2.44 1.15
CA ALA A 37 0.23 1.55 0.12
C ALA A 37 -0.37 0.30 0.77
N ALA A 38 -1.66 0.09 0.52
CA ALA A 38 -2.39 -1.12 0.86
C ALA A 38 -2.51 -2.01 -0.39
N GLY A 39 -2.59 -3.31 -0.21
CA GLY A 39 -2.83 -4.26 -1.30
C GLY A 39 -4.30 -4.38 -1.67
N ASP A 40 -4.76 -5.61 -1.84
CA ASP A 40 -6.06 -5.93 -2.42
C ASP A 40 -7.21 -5.64 -1.45
N VAL A 41 -8.17 -4.85 -1.93
CA VAL A 41 -9.39 -4.46 -1.23
C VAL A 41 -10.60 -4.98 -2.01
N LEU A 42 -11.34 -5.91 -1.40
CA LEU A 42 -12.59 -6.46 -1.91
C LEU A 42 -13.70 -6.14 -0.90
N LEU A 43 -14.43 -5.03 -1.13
CA LEU A 43 -15.54 -4.56 -0.28
C LEU A 43 -16.86 -5.26 -0.65
N GLY A 44 -16.84 -6.58 -0.63
CA GLY A 44 -17.97 -7.40 -1.05
C GLY A 44 -17.92 -8.79 -0.43
N GLY A 45 -18.66 -9.75 -1.00
CA GLY A 45 -18.65 -11.13 -0.55
C GLY A 45 -19.05 -11.24 0.92
N ARG A 46 -18.23 -11.91 1.73
CA ARG A 46 -18.49 -12.17 3.16
C ARG A 46 -18.52 -10.91 4.04
N MET A 47 -17.95 -9.80 3.58
CA MET A 47 -18.08 -8.53 4.31
C MET A 47 -19.52 -8.01 4.35
N LEU A 48 -20.29 -8.30 3.30
CA LEU A 48 -21.72 -7.90 3.22
C LEU A 48 -22.61 -8.87 4.02
N GLU A 49 -22.15 -10.10 4.28
CA GLU A 49 -22.87 -11.09 5.08
C GLU A 49 -22.75 -10.80 6.59
N ALA A 50 -21.76 -10.01 7.02
CA ALA A 50 -21.57 -9.67 8.43
C ALA A 50 -22.72 -8.79 8.91
N PRO A 51 -23.40 -9.11 10.04
CA PRO A 51 -24.45 -8.26 10.59
C PRO A 51 -23.82 -6.90 10.96
N GLN A 52 -24.16 -5.91 10.16
CA GLN A 52 -23.68 -4.52 10.23
C GLN A 52 -22.14 -4.45 10.12
N ALA A 53 -21.67 -4.19 8.94
CA ALA A 53 -20.30 -3.71 8.76
C ALA A 53 -20.17 -2.44 9.62
N GLY A 54 -19.65 -2.60 10.82
CA GLY A 54 -19.21 -1.50 11.67
C GLY A 54 -18.18 -0.65 10.91
N GLU A 55 -17.53 0.25 11.59
CA GLU A 55 -16.43 1.03 11.00
C GLU A 55 -15.33 0.10 10.52
N LEU A 56 -14.91 0.23 9.24
CA LEU A 56 -13.78 -0.52 8.68
C LEU A 56 -12.46 -0.19 9.39
N PHE A 57 -12.38 0.99 9.99
CA PHE A 57 -11.20 1.48 10.68
C PHE A 57 -11.56 1.99 12.07
N GLY A 58 -10.80 1.56 13.07
CA GLY A 58 -10.85 2.22 14.38
C GLY A 58 -10.30 3.66 14.29
N PRO A 59 -10.69 4.57 15.23
CA PRO A 59 -10.39 6.00 15.14
C PRO A 59 -8.89 6.31 15.02
N LEU A 60 -8.03 5.58 15.71
CA LEU A 60 -6.58 5.76 15.63
C LEU A 60 -6.02 5.36 14.27
N THR A 61 -6.52 4.25 13.72
CA THR A 61 -6.12 3.78 12.40
C THR A 61 -6.56 4.74 11.32
N ARG A 62 -7.82 5.19 11.35
CA ARG A 62 -8.33 6.19 10.40
C ARG A 62 -7.47 7.44 10.42
N ARG A 63 -7.20 8.00 11.61
CA ARG A 63 -6.31 9.16 11.78
C ARG A 63 -4.92 8.91 11.18
N ARG A 64 -4.34 7.72 11.37
CA ARG A 64 -3.03 7.38 10.82
C ARG A 64 -3.03 7.33 9.29
N LEU A 65 -4.09 6.83 8.67
CA LEU A 65 -4.27 6.86 7.21
C LEU A 65 -4.45 8.28 6.68
N GLU A 66 -5.19 9.13 7.40
CA GLU A 66 -5.42 10.54 7.05
C GLU A 66 -4.17 11.42 7.21
N GLN A 67 -3.24 11.05 8.09
CA GLN A 67 -2.00 11.78 8.34
C GLN A 67 -0.90 11.54 7.29
N ALA A 68 -0.97 10.46 6.52
CA ALA A 68 -0.06 10.25 5.41
C ALA A 68 -0.31 11.28 4.31
N ASP A 69 0.71 11.61 3.52
CA ASP A 69 0.54 12.52 2.37
C ASP A 69 -0.29 11.84 1.27
N ILE A 70 -0.13 10.53 1.08
CA ILE A 70 -0.80 9.73 0.05
C ILE A 70 -1.19 8.37 0.64
N PHE A 71 -2.43 7.91 0.36
CA PHE A 71 -2.91 6.56 0.66
C PHE A 71 -3.42 5.87 -0.61
N LEU A 72 -2.76 4.79 -1.03
CA LEU A 72 -3.09 4.01 -2.24
C LEU A 72 -3.60 2.62 -1.87
N TRP A 73 -4.56 2.10 -2.64
CA TRP A 73 -5.10 0.76 -2.46
C TRP A 73 -5.66 0.19 -3.78
N ASN A 74 -5.62 -1.13 -3.95
CA ASN A 74 -6.20 -1.81 -5.10
C ASN A 74 -7.69 -2.09 -4.87
N CYS A 75 -8.54 -1.57 -5.73
CA CYS A 75 -9.99 -1.80 -5.71
C CYS A 75 -10.32 -3.04 -6.55
N GLU A 76 -10.23 -4.23 -5.95
CA GLU A 76 -10.32 -5.52 -6.64
C GLU A 76 -11.75 -6.05 -6.67
N ILE A 77 -12.64 -5.32 -7.35
CA ILE A 77 -14.07 -5.64 -7.44
C ILE A 77 -14.70 -4.88 -8.61
N ALA A 78 -15.79 -5.41 -9.16
CA ALA A 78 -16.68 -4.69 -10.06
C ALA A 78 -17.86 -4.06 -9.30
N GLY A 79 -18.52 -3.06 -9.88
CA GLY A 79 -19.83 -2.62 -9.43
C GLY A 79 -20.92 -3.66 -9.74
N LEU A 80 -22.11 -3.47 -9.16
CA LEU A 80 -23.25 -4.33 -9.47
C LEU A 80 -23.54 -4.32 -10.97
N SER A 81 -23.94 -5.48 -11.50
CA SER A 81 -24.29 -5.65 -12.90
C SER A 81 -25.37 -6.72 -13.04
N SER A 82 -26.21 -6.56 -14.05
CA SER A 82 -27.20 -7.57 -14.49
C SER A 82 -26.53 -8.74 -15.23
N VAL A 83 -25.31 -8.58 -15.68
CA VAL A 83 -24.49 -9.55 -16.40
C VAL A 83 -23.15 -9.76 -15.72
N SER A 84 -22.53 -10.91 -15.95
CA SER A 84 -21.19 -11.17 -15.45
C SER A 84 -20.37 -11.98 -16.46
N LYS A 85 -19.05 -11.86 -16.39
CA LYS A 85 -18.17 -12.74 -17.13
C LYS A 85 -18.29 -14.18 -16.60
N GLN A 86 -18.09 -15.14 -17.48
CA GLN A 86 -18.02 -16.54 -17.07
C GLN A 86 -16.64 -16.82 -16.47
N ASN A 87 -16.58 -16.85 -15.14
CA ASN A 87 -15.37 -17.17 -14.38
C ASN A 87 -15.75 -17.90 -13.08
N THR A 88 -14.77 -18.59 -12.49
CA THR A 88 -14.94 -19.30 -11.20
C THR A 88 -15.19 -18.32 -10.06
N PHE A 89 -14.55 -17.16 -10.08
CA PHE A 89 -14.70 -16.11 -9.09
C PHE A 89 -15.16 -14.83 -9.77
N VAL A 90 -16.28 -14.30 -9.31
CA VAL A 90 -16.90 -13.06 -9.79
C VAL A 90 -17.25 -12.23 -8.56
N PHE A 91 -16.74 -11.00 -8.49
CA PHE A 91 -16.90 -10.12 -7.35
C PHE A 91 -17.64 -8.84 -7.73
N HIS A 92 -18.75 -8.59 -7.04
CA HIS A 92 -19.55 -7.38 -7.19
C HIS A 92 -19.74 -6.68 -5.84
N ALA A 93 -19.77 -5.35 -5.85
CA ALA A 93 -20.08 -4.52 -4.70
C ALA A 93 -21.30 -3.60 -4.97
N ASP A 94 -22.14 -3.46 -3.97
CA ASP A 94 -23.28 -2.55 -3.97
C ASP A 94 -22.92 -1.09 -3.62
N GLY A 95 -21.68 -0.83 -3.26
CA GLY A 95 -21.19 0.49 -2.92
C GLY A 95 -21.35 0.91 -1.45
N LEU A 96 -22.04 0.16 -0.60
CA LEU A 96 -22.36 0.56 0.78
C LEU A 96 -21.14 0.85 1.65
N LEU A 97 -20.03 0.13 1.45
CA LEU A 97 -18.81 0.27 2.24
C LEU A 97 -17.82 1.31 1.69
N PHE A 98 -17.97 1.72 0.44
CA PHE A 98 -17.03 2.64 -0.21
C PHE A 98 -16.89 4.00 0.47
N PRO A 99 -17.92 4.64 1.04
CA PRO A 99 -17.76 5.90 1.75
C PRO A 99 -16.73 5.84 2.89
N GLN A 100 -16.50 4.66 3.48
CA GLN A 100 -15.50 4.48 4.52
C GLN A 100 -14.05 4.47 3.98
N MET A 101 -13.87 4.24 2.67
CA MET A 101 -12.58 4.32 1.98
C MET A 101 -12.32 5.72 1.38
N ALA A 102 -13.23 6.67 1.57
CA ALA A 102 -13.06 8.04 1.11
C ALA A 102 -12.07 8.79 2.01
N PHE A 103 -10.82 8.85 1.59
CA PHE A 103 -9.76 9.62 2.22
C PHE A 103 -9.37 10.78 1.27
N ALA A 104 -9.24 12.00 1.82
CA ALA A 104 -8.88 13.18 1.01
C ALA A 104 -7.52 13.02 0.33
N ASN A 105 -6.59 12.32 0.98
CA ASN A 105 -5.26 11.95 0.50
C ASN A 105 -5.24 10.59 -0.24
N GLY A 106 -6.40 9.92 -0.38
CA GLY A 106 -6.52 8.57 -0.93
C GLY A 106 -6.73 8.51 -2.43
N ALA A 107 -6.34 7.39 -3.04
CA ALA A 107 -6.73 7.02 -4.40
C ALA A 107 -6.84 5.50 -4.55
N ALA A 108 -7.89 5.06 -5.25
CA ALA A 108 -8.14 3.68 -5.62
C ALA A 108 -7.47 3.35 -6.96
N CYS A 109 -6.77 2.22 -7.01
CA CYS A 109 -6.22 1.64 -8.25
C CYS A 109 -7.23 0.62 -8.77
N THR A 110 -7.76 0.81 -9.98
CA THR A 110 -8.88 0.03 -10.50
C THR A 110 -8.52 -0.87 -11.68
N ALA A 111 -7.25 -0.94 -12.07
CA ALA A 111 -6.81 -1.83 -13.15
C ALA A 111 -6.41 -3.21 -12.57
N ASN A 112 -7.34 -4.17 -12.54
CA ASN A 112 -7.14 -5.52 -12.02
C ASN A 112 -7.99 -6.55 -12.79
N ASN A 113 -7.85 -7.85 -12.46
CA ASN A 113 -8.54 -8.95 -13.14
C ASN A 113 -10.05 -9.01 -12.83
N HIS A 114 -10.52 -8.36 -11.75
CA HIS A 114 -11.93 -8.38 -11.31
C HIS A 114 -12.72 -7.13 -11.70
N VAL A 115 -12.06 -6.08 -12.18
CA VAL A 115 -12.73 -4.82 -12.49
C VAL A 115 -13.83 -4.95 -13.56
N PHE A 116 -13.72 -5.95 -14.45
CA PHE A 116 -14.71 -6.29 -15.47
C PHE A 116 -15.50 -7.57 -15.15
N ASP A 117 -15.64 -7.97 -13.90
CA ASP A 117 -16.45 -9.12 -13.54
C ASP A 117 -17.92 -8.94 -13.92
N GLY A 118 -18.43 -7.71 -13.87
CA GLY A 118 -19.73 -7.31 -14.38
C GLY A 118 -19.70 -6.77 -15.81
N LEU A 119 -18.71 -7.13 -16.60
CA LEU A 119 -18.45 -6.59 -17.93
C LEU A 119 -18.39 -5.04 -17.90
N GLU A 120 -18.71 -4.38 -19.01
CA GLU A 120 -18.69 -2.91 -19.09
C GLU A 120 -19.71 -2.24 -18.18
N GLU A 121 -20.86 -2.87 -17.95
CA GLU A 121 -21.89 -2.37 -17.03
C GLU A 121 -21.36 -2.31 -15.59
N GLY A 122 -20.72 -3.40 -15.12
CA GLY A 122 -20.10 -3.45 -13.79
C GLY A 122 -18.98 -2.43 -13.63
N ALA A 123 -18.16 -2.25 -14.66
CA ALA A 123 -17.09 -1.23 -14.64
C ALA A 123 -17.65 0.19 -14.56
N ALA A 124 -18.71 0.50 -15.34
CA ALA A 124 -19.39 1.78 -15.32
C ALA A 124 -20.01 2.06 -13.93
N ASN A 125 -20.68 1.06 -13.36
CA ASN A 125 -21.27 1.19 -12.03
C ASN A 125 -20.22 1.35 -10.94
N LEU A 126 -19.05 0.69 -11.04
CA LEU A 126 -17.94 0.92 -10.12
C LEU A 126 -17.43 2.37 -10.20
N MET A 127 -17.23 2.91 -11.41
CA MET A 127 -16.85 4.32 -11.58
C MET A 127 -17.85 5.24 -10.92
N ALA A 128 -19.14 5.04 -11.15
CA ALA A 128 -20.20 5.85 -10.53
C ALA A 128 -20.21 5.74 -8.99
N VAL A 129 -19.96 4.56 -8.44
CA VAL A 129 -19.86 4.35 -6.99
C VAL A 129 -18.64 5.09 -6.40
N LEU A 130 -17.49 5.01 -7.05
CA LEU A 130 -16.27 5.69 -6.59
C LEU A 130 -16.45 7.22 -6.65
N GLU A 131 -17.02 7.74 -7.73
CA GLU A 131 -17.35 9.17 -7.88
C GLU A 131 -18.38 9.63 -6.84
N GLY A 132 -19.46 8.87 -6.65
CA GLY A 132 -20.49 9.16 -5.63
C GLY A 132 -19.93 9.17 -4.21
N ALA A 133 -18.97 8.29 -3.91
CA ALA A 133 -18.25 8.26 -2.65
C ALA A 133 -17.12 9.30 -2.56
N ARG A 134 -16.86 10.09 -3.61
CA ARG A 134 -15.75 11.05 -3.73
C ARG A 134 -14.36 10.39 -3.57
N ILE A 135 -14.23 9.17 -4.05
CA ILE A 135 -12.96 8.46 -4.07
C ILE A 135 -12.26 8.75 -5.40
N ARG A 136 -11.09 9.35 -5.34
CA ARG A 136 -10.23 9.51 -6.52
C ARG A 136 -9.75 8.13 -6.97
N HIS A 137 -9.71 7.90 -8.27
CA HIS A 137 -9.25 6.63 -8.80
C HIS A 137 -8.47 6.79 -10.10
N ASN A 138 -7.68 5.77 -10.43
CA ASN A 138 -7.01 5.63 -11.71
C ASN A 138 -7.04 4.16 -12.14
N GLY A 139 -7.15 3.92 -13.44
CA GLY A 139 -7.23 2.60 -14.09
C GLY A 139 -8.39 2.49 -15.02
N LEU A 140 -9.64 2.47 -14.52
CA LEU A 140 -10.83 2.57 -15.34
C LEU A 140 -10.96 3.97 -15.96
N HIS A 141 -11.22 4.04 -17.24
CA HIS A 141 -11.46 5.30 -17.95
C HIS A 141 -12.26 5.05 -19.23
N ASP A 142 -12.94 6.06 -19.72
CA ASP A 142 -13.51 6.01 -21.07
C ASP A 142 -12.39 5.93 -22.11
N ARG A 143 -12.61 5.16 -23.17
CA ARG A 143 -11.61 4.95 -24.22
C ARG A 143 -11.14 6.28 -24.82
N GLY A 144 -9.84 6.50 -24.82
CA GLY A 144 -9.21 7.72 -25.32
C GLY A 144 -9.14 8.89 -24.33
N THR A 145 -9.63 8.72 -23.10
CA THR A 145 -9.62 9.80 -22.07
C THR A 145 -8.61 9.56 -20.96
N PHE A 146 -7.73 8.55 -21.08
CA PHE A 146 -6.76 8.26 -20.04
C PHE A 146 -5.90 9.48 -19.69
N ALA A 147 -5.78 9.75 -18.40
CA ALA A 147 -4.87 10.75 -17.87
C ALA A 147 -4.21 10.21 -16.57
N PRO A 148 -2.93 10.52 -16.34
CA PRO A 148 -2.30 10.31 -15.04
C PRO A 148 -3.06 11.07 -13.95
N LEU A 149 -3.28 10.44 -12.79
CA LEU A 149 -3.93 11.10 -11.67
C LEU A 149 -2.91 11.91 -10.87
N SER A 150 -3.06 13.21 -10.82
CA SER A 150 -2.28 14.05 -9.91
C SER A 150 -2.72 13.79 -8.46
N LEU A 151 -1.80 13.29 -7.62
CA LEU A 151 -2.10 12.95 -6.23
C LEU A 151 -2.03 14.18 -5.32
N LEU A 152 -1.07 15.07 -5.57
CA LEU A 152 -0.82 16.28 -4.80
C LEU A 152 -0.74 17.48 -5.75
N PRO A 153 -1.89 18.02 -6.22
CA PRO A 153 -1.93 18.99 -7.31
C PRO A 153 -1.30 20.35 -6.98
N GLN A 154 -1.08 20.64 -5.68
CA GLN A 154 -0.47 21.91 -5.23
C GLN A 154 1.04 21.77 -4.93
N ARG A 155 1.61 20.58 -5.21
CA ARG A 155 3.01 20.31 -4.88
C ARG A 155 3.90 20.39 -6.10
N GLU A 156 5.11 20.93 -5.88
CA GLU A 156 6.21 20.90 -6.85
C GLU A 156 7.42 20.15 -6.26
N PRO A 157 8.04 19.22 -7.00
CA PRO A 157 7.54 18.67 -8.27
C PRO A 157 6.27 17.83 -8.07
N PRO A 158 5.45 17.69 -9.13
CA PRO A 158 4.16 17.00 -9.03
C PRO A 158 4.33 15.48 -8.81
N VAL A 159 3.32 14.87 -8.19
CA VAL A 159 3.25 13.41 -7.95
C VAL A 159 2.08 12.82 -8.72
N TYR A 160 2.36 11.87 -9.59
CA TYR A 160 1.36 11.23 -10.44
C TYR A 160 1.21 9.74 -10.14
N LEU A 161 -0.02 9.25 -10.19
CA LEU A 161 -0.38 7.84 -10.17
C LEU A 161 -0.81 7.40 -11.58
N LEU A 162 -0.25 6.30 -12.04
CA LEU A 162 -0.72 5.55 -13.21
C LEU A 162 -0.97 4.10 -12.79
N THR A 163 -2.07 3.53 -13.29
CA THR A 163 -2.39 2.13 -13.02
C THR A 163 -2.65 1.38 -14.31
N GLY A 164 -2.25 0.12 -14.35
CA GLY A 164 -2.48 -0.79 -15.46
C GLY A 164 -2.23 -2.23 -15.04
N SER A 165 -2.74 -3.18 -15.83
CA SER A 165 -2.56 -4.59 -15.55
C SER A 165 -2.52 -5.39 -16.86
N PRO A 166 -1.71 -6.45 -16.92
CA PRO A 166 -1.72 -7.34 -18.07
C PRO A 166 -3.00 -8.19 -18.13
N MET A 167 -3.79 -8.22 -17.06
CA MET A 167 -4.96 -9.10 -16.89
C MET A 167 -6.30 -8.36 -16.95
N SER A 168 -6.31 -7.04 -16.85
CA SER A 168 -7.55 -6.25 -16.75
C SER A 168 -8.30 -6.06 -18.07
N GLN A 169 -7.79 -6.58 -19.20
CA GLN A 169 -8.45 -6.45 -20.52
C GLN A 169 -9.57 -7.47 -20.74
N ILE A 170 -9.64 -8.52 -19.92
CA ILE A 170 -10.62 -9.59 -20.09
C ILE A 170 -11.99 -9.11 -19.61
N GLY A 171 -12.94 -8.99 -20.53
CA GLY A 171 -14.29 -8.49 -20.24
C GLY A 171 -14.47 -6.99 -20.45
N SER A 172 -13.40 -6.26 -20.86
CA SER A 172 -13.53 -4.85 -21.22
C SER A 172 -14.47 -4.67 -22.42
N GLY A 173 -15.28 -3.61 -22.37
CA GLY A 173 -16.17 -3.23 -23.44
C GLY A 173 -15.52 -2.28 -24.44
N PRO A 174 -16.29 -1.79 -25.42
CA PRO A 174 -15.79 -0.82 -26.38
C PRO A 174 -15.54 0.57 -25.79
N ARG A 175 -16.24 0.94 -24.73
CA ARG A 175 -16.23 2.29 -24.14
C ARG A 175 -15.31 2.39 -22.92
N ILE A 176 -15.46 1.50 -21.93
CA ILE A 176 -14.67 1.53 -20.70
C ILE A 176 -13.52 0.54 -20.78
N VAL A 177 -12.34 1.02 -20.50
CA VAL A 177 -11.09 0.26 -20.64
C VAL A 177 -10.12 0.58 -19.49
N THR A 178 -9.06 -0.24 -19.41
CA THR A 178 -7.87 0.01 -18.58
C THR A 178 -6.64 -0.03 -19.48
N LEU A 179 -5.49 0.40 -18.99
CA LEU A 179 -4.23 0.29 -19.72
C LEU A 179 -3.64 -1.12 -19.61
N SER A 180 -3.26 -1.67 -20.77
CA SER A 180 -2.32 -2.79 -20.86
C SER A 180 -0.90 -2.33 -20.54
N TYR A 181 0.01 -3.26 -20.30
CA TYR A 181 1.41 -2.93 -20.01
C TYR A 181 2.12 -2.14 -21.11
N PRO A 182 1.99 -2.46 -22.41
CA PRO A 182 2.58 -1.62 -23.45
C PRO A 182 2.03 -0.19 -23.44
N GLN A 183 0.72 -0.01 -23.21
CA GLN A 183 0.09 1.31 -23.12
C GLN A 183 0.55 2.06 -21.86
N LEU A 184 0.66 1.36 -20.71
CA LEU A 184 1.18 1.94 -19.47
C LEU A 184 2.63 2.39 -19.62
N LEU A 185 3.48 1.59 -20.29
CA LEU A 185 4.86 1.94 -20.59
C LEU A 185 4.96 3.22 -21.41
N GLU A 186 4.13 3.35 -22.46
CA GLU A 186 4.09 4.56 -23.27
C GLU A 186 3.57 5.76 -22.51
N ALA A 187 2.58 5.57 -21.63
CA ALA A 187 2.07 6.63 -20.75
C ALA A 187 3.16 7.14 -19.79
N VAL A 188 3.99 6.24 -19.23
CA VAL A 188 5.13 6.62 -18.39
C VAL A 188 6.15 7.44 -19.18
N ARG A 189 6.55 6.98 -20.37
CA ARG A 189 7.50 7.69 -21.23
C ARG A 189 7.01 9.10 -21.57
N THR A 190 5.75 9.19 -22.01
CA THR A 190 5.11 10.46 -22.36
C THR A 190 5.05 11.40 -21.17
N LEU A 191 4.65 10.90 -19.98
CA LEU A 191 4.60 11.71 -18.77
C LEU A 191 6.00 12.18 -18.36
N ARG A 192 6.99 11.29 -18.35
CA ARG A 192 8.37 11.63 -17.98
C ARG A 192 8.98 12.66 -18.91
N ALA A 193 8.70 12.56 -20.23
CA ALA A 193 9.17 13.56 -21.21
C ALA A 193 8.54 14.93 -20.99
N ARG A 194 7.26 14.98 -20.57
CA ARG A 194 6.53 16.21 -20.30
C ARG A 194 6.89 16.82 -18.95
N GLU A 195 7.09 15.98 -17.93
CA GLU A 195 7.32 16.34 -16.53
C GLU A 195 8.60 15.68 -16.02
N PRO A 196 9.79 16.22 -16.37
CA PRO A 196 11.07 15.55 -16.06
C PRO A 196 11.31 15.36 -14.57
N GLU A 197 10.82 16.25 -13.71
CA GLU A 197 11.05 16.21 -12.26
C GLU A 197 9.90 15.55 -11.47
N ALA A 198 8.78 15.21 -12.11
CA ALA A 198 7.65 14.59 -11.44
C ALA A 198 8.05 13.28 -10.74
N CYS A 199 7.42 12.97 -9.62
CA CYS A 199 7.41 11.62 -9.06
C CYS A 199 6.32 10.79 -9.74
N ILE A 200 6.69 9.70 -10.42
CA ILE A 200 5.78 8.81 -11.13
C ILE A 200 5.62 7.51 -10.34
N ILE A 201 4.42 7.28 -9.81
CA ILE A 201 4.04 6.08 -9.09
C ILE A 201 3.24 5.19 -10.04
N LEU A 202 3.69 3.95 -10.24
CA LEU A 202 2.91 2.91 -10.89
C LEU A 202 2.31 1.99 -9.85
N TYR A 203 1.02 1.75 -9.95
CA TYR A 203 0.37 0.69 -9.20
C TYR A 203 -0.18 -0.33 -10.17
N SER A 204 0.34 -1.55 -10.13
CA SER A 204 0.02 -2.62 -11.06
C SER A 204 -0.55 -3.84 -10.35
N HIS A 205 -1.48 -4.51 -11.01
CA HIS A 205 -2.07 -5.75 -10.52
C HIS A 205 -1.53 -6.91 -11.35
N ASP A 206 -0.49 -7.58 -10.83
CA ASP A 206 0.25 -8.66 -11.49
C ASP A 206 1.00 -9.51 -10.47
N GLY A 207 1.33 -10.74 -10.86
CA GLY A 207 2.06 -11.71 -10.07
C GLY A 207 1.47 -13.12 -10.18
N ASN A 208 1.96 -14.03 -9.37
CA ASN A 208 1.41 -15.38 -9.23
C ASN A 208 0.63 -15.46 -7.90
N GLU A 209 -0.65 -15.83 -7.96
CA GLU A 209 -1.47 -15.99 -6.76
C GLU A 209 -0.85 -17.01 -5.78
N GLY A 210 -0.79 -16.65 -4.50
CA GLY A 210 -0.25 -17.50 -3.45
C GLY A 210 1.27 -17.44 -3.27
N PHE A 211 2.00 -16.68 -4.11
CA PHE A 211 3.45 -16.56 -4.05
C PHE A 211 3.88 -15.17 -3.58
N SER A 212 4.90 -15.13 -2.72
CA SER A 212 5.53 -13.89 -2.23
C SER A 212 6.68 -13.40 -3.13
N GLU A 213 7.22 -14.30 -3.94
CA GLU A 213 8.32 -14.03 -4.87
C GLU A 213 7.78 -13.37 -6.15
N ALA A 214 8.56 -12.43 -6.66
CA ALA A 214 8.25 -11.79 -7.94
C ALA A 214 8.33 -12.79 -9.08
N SER A 215 7.32 -12.79 -9.96
CA SER A 215 7.36 -13.55 -11.21
C SER A 215 8.34 -12.95 -12.21
N ASP A 216 8.83 -13.75 -13.15
CA ASP A 216 9.71 -13.28 -14.23
C ASP A 216 9.05 -12.15 -15.04
N ARG A 217 7.73 -12.22 -15.23
CA ARG A 217 6.96 -11.17 -15.91
C ARG A 217 7.00 -9.85 -15.13
N GLN A 218 6.77 -9.89 -13.82
CA GLN A 218 6.85 -8.68 -12.97
C GLN A 218 8.25 -8.07 -13.05
N ARG A 219 9.31 -8.89 -12.95
CA ARG A 219 10.71 -8.41 -13.02
C ARG A 219 10.98 -7.74 -14.36
N LEU A 220 10.66 -8.40 -15.46
CA LEU A 220 10.86 -7.87 -16.81
C LEU A 220 10.17 -6.51 -17.02
N TRP A 221 8.89 -6.42 -16.61
CA TRP A 221 8.15 -5.17 -16.77
C TRP A 221 8.57 -4.08 -15.80
N ALA A 222 8.97 -4.44 -14.59
CA ALA A 222 9.54 -3.47 -13.64
C ALA A 222 10.82 -2.83 -14.20
N ASP A 223 11.71 -3.61 -14.83
CA ASP A 223 12.90 -3.08 -15.50
C ASP A 223 12.54 -2.11 -16.63
N TRP A 224 11.55 -2.44 -17.45
CA TRP A 224 11.10 -1.54 -18.53
C TRP A 224 10.44 -0.28 -18.00
N PHE A 225 9.60 -0.37 -16.98
CA PHE A 225 8.99 0.80 -16.35
C PHE A 225 10.03 1.68 -15.65
N ALA A 226 11.01 1.09 -14.99
CA ALA A 226 12.12 1.82 -14.38
C ALA A 226 12.94 2.56 -15.44
N ALA A 227 13.30 1.88 -16.54
CA ALA A 227 14.00 2.49 -17.68
C ALA A 227 13.17 3.59 -18.37
N ALA A 228 11.85 3.51 -18.33
CA ALA A 228 10.95 4.55 -18.83
C ALA A 228 10.82 5.75 -17.89
N GLY A 229 11.29 5.64 -16.64
CA GLY A 229 11.34 6.73 -15.68
C GLY A 229 10.29 6.66 -14.57
N ALA A 230 9.75 5.48 -14.25
CA ALA A 230 8.96 5.29 -13.05
C ALA A 230 9.85 5.44 -11.80
N ASP A 231 9.35 6.08 -10.75
CA ASP A 231 10.08 6.27 -9.48
C ASP A 231 9.69 5.21 -8.44
N ILE A 232 8.42 4.80 -8.45
CA ILE A 232 7.87 3.80 -7.51
C ILE A 232 6.99 2.84 -8.32
N ILE A 233 7.15 1.55 -8.12
CA ILE A 233 6.33 0.49 -8.71
C ILE A 233 5.78 -0.38 -7.58
N LEU A 234 4.45 -0.52 -7.53
CA LEU A 234 3.73 -1.28 -6.52
C LEU A 234 2.94 -2.40 -7.21
N PHE A 235 3.14 -3.64 -6.77
CA PHE A 235 2.41 -4.79 -7.28
C PHE A 235 1.41 -5.34 -6.26
N ALA A 236 0.20 -5.64 -6.72
CA ALA A 236 -0.84 -6.40 -6.01
C ALA A 236 -1.21 -7.66 -6.82
N HIS A 237 -2.23 -8.41 -6.46
CA HIS A 237 -2.73 -9.65 -7.11
C HIS A 237 -2.25 -10.95 -6.47
N SER A 238 -1.00 -11.06 -6.05
CA SER A 238 -0.51 -12.33 -5.49
C SER A 238 -1.20 -12.73 -4.19
N HIS A 239 -1.93 -11.82 -3.55
CA HIS A 239 -2.53 -11.95 -2.21
C HIS A 239 -1.51 -12.30 -1.11
N CYS A 240 -0.23 -12.14 -1.43
CA CYS A 240 0.90 -12.36 -0.54
C CYS A 240 1.71 -11.08 -0.36
N TYR A 241 2.32 -10.93 0.82
CA TYR A 241 3.27 -9.85 1.07
C TYR A 241 4.63 -10.25 0.53
N GLY A 242 5.05 -9.59 -0.54
CA GLY A 242 6.37 -9.77 -1.16
C GLY A 242 7.44 -8.90 -0.50
N GLY A 243 8.67 -9.04 -0.98
CA GLY A 243 9.77 -8.14 -0.67
C GLY A 243 9.63 -6.79 -1.38
N PHE A 244 10.54 -5.88 -1.05
CA PHE A 244 10.75 -4.65 -1.81
C PHE A 244 12.25 -4.38 -1.99
N GLU A 245 12.60 -3.71 -3.06
CA GLU A 245 13.99 -3.40 -3.41
C GLU A 245 14.07 -2.11 -4.23
N THR A 246 15.28 -1.66 -4.48
CA THR A 246 15.55 -0.53 -5.39
C THR A 246 16.27 -1.04 -6.63
N LEU A 247 15.70 -0.78 -7.80
CA LEU A 247 16.32 -1.04 -9.09
C LEU A 247 17.20 0.17 -9.47
N GLU A 248 18.43 -0.11 -9.86
CA GLU A 248 19.40 0.89 -10.32
C GLU A 248 19.21 1.14 -11.82
N ALA A 249 18.09 1.78 -12.19
CA ALA A 249 17.82 2.18 -13.56
C ALA A 249 18.40 3.57 -13.83
N SER A 250 19.44 3.67 -14.66
CA SER A 250 20.02 4.97 -15.01
C SER A 250 19.02 5.81 -15.84
N PRO A 251 18.81 7.08 -15.54
CA PRO A 251 19.51 7.89 -14.52
C PRO A 251 18.84 7.89 -13.12
N ARG A 252 17.73 7.17 -12.93
CA ARG A 252 16.92 7.20 -11.70
C ARG A 252 16.98 5.86 -10.98
N LYS A 253 16.79 5.90 -9.66
CA LYS A 253 16.57 4.72 -8.82
C LYS A 253 15.09 4.49 -8.65
N THR A 254 14.60 3.32 -8.98
CA THR A 254 13.19 2.95 -8.88
C THR A 254 12.96 2.02 -7.70
N PHE A 255 12.10 2.42 -6.77
CA PHE A 255 11.63 1.54 -5.69
C PHE A 255 10.57 0.59 -6.22
N VAL A 256 10.68 -0.70 -5.90
CA VAL A 256 9.70 -1.72 -6.31
C VAL A 256 9.24 -2.50 -5.09
N ALA A 257 7.91 -2.66 -4.91
CA ALA A 257 7.30 -3.60 -3.98
C ALA A 257 6.61 -4.73 -4.75
N TRP A 258 7.04 -5.97 -4.53
CA TRP A 258 6.68 -7.13 -5.35
C TRP A 258 5.33 -7.77 -5.02
N GLY A 259 4.74 -7.43 -3.88
CA GLY A 259 3.42 -7.90 -3.48
C GLY A 259 2.94 -7.18 -2.24
N LEU A 260 1.77 -6.54 -2.31
CA LEU A 260 1.18 -5.80 -1.20
C LEU A 260 0.19 -6.64 -0.38
N GLY A 261 -0.10 -7.89 -0.80
CA GLY A 261 -0.99 -8.80 -0.11
C GLY A 261 -2.44 -8.32 -0.05
N ASN A 262 -3.23 -8.95 0.82
CA ASN A 262 -4.61 -8.55 1.08
C ASN A 262 -4.67 -7.48 2.18
N PHE A 263 -5.50 -6.45 1.97
CA PHE A 263 -5.78 -5.43 2.98
C PHE A 263 -7.16 -5.65 3.62
N LEU A 264 -8.23 -5.22 2.99
CA LEU A 264 -9.61 -5.48 3.40
C LEU A 264 -10.25 -6.39 2.35
N PHE A 265 -10.14 -7.70 2.54
CA PHE A 265 -10.51 -8.65 1.50
C PHE A 265 -11.66 -9.55 1.96
N GLY A 266 -12.87 -9.29 1.48
CA GLY A 266 -14.10 -10.03 1.80
C GLY A 266 -14.07 -11.48 1.32
N GLY A 267 -13.39 -11.75 0.22
CA GLY A 267 -13.10 -13.09 -0.32
C GLY A 267 -14.32 -14.00 -0.50
N ASN A 268 -14.02 -15.23 -0.87
CA ASN A 268 -14.98 -16.34 -0.81
C ASN A 268 -14.66 -17.29 0.35
N ARG A 269 -15.48 -18.33 0.57
CA ARG A 269 -15.31 -19.29 1.68
C ARG A 269 -14.00 -20.06 1.63
N GLY A 270 -13.33 -20.16 0.47
CA GLY A 270 -12.05 -20.86 0.30
C GLY A 270 -10.84 -20.00 0.72
N TRP A 271 -10.95 -18.68 0.67
CA TRP A 271 -9.89 -17.76 1.09
C TRP A 271 -10.20 -17.28 2.50
N ARG A 272 -9.53 -17.85 3.47
CA ARG A 272 -9.56 -17.30 4.83
C ARG A 272 -8.84 -15.94 4.78
N SER A 273 -9.56 -14.86 5.05
CA SER A 273 -8.91 -13.58 5.32
C SER A 273 -7.88 -13.81 6.42
N ARG A 274 -6.61 -13.61 6.12
CA ARG A 274 -5.58 -13.62 7.16
C ARG A 274 -5.94 -12.49 8.13
N SER A 275 -5.95 -12.80 9.42
CA SER A 275 -6.20 -11.77 10.42
C SER A 275 -5.10 -10.73 10.46
N ASP A 276 -3.88 -11.10 10.04
CA ASP A 276 -2.71 -10.22 10.03
C ASP A 276 -2.64 -9.51 8.68
N VAL A 277 -2.62 -8.19 8.74
CA VAL A 277 -2.66 -7.30 7.59
C VAL A 277 -1.47 -6.35 7.68
N ARG A 278 -0.91 -5.98 6.53
CA ARG A 278 0.20 -5.04 6.47
C ARG A 278 -0.13 -3.88 5.54
N LEU A 279 0.41 -2.72 5.88
CA LEU A 279 0.51 -1.56 4.99
C LEU A 279 1.97 -1.28 4.72
N LEU A 280 2.32 -0.97 3.49
CA LEU A 280 3.65 -0.50 3.16
C LEU A 280 3.71 1.01 3.36
N SER A 281 4.58 1.48 4.26
CA SER A 281 4.91 2.89 4.41
C SER A 281 6.19 3.16 3.64
N ILE A 282 6.12 4.07 2.67
CA ILE A 282 7.25 4.51 1.84
C ILE A 282 7.48 5.99 2.17
N ARG A 283 8.71 6.33 2.52
CA ARG A 283 9.15 7.71 2.69
C ARG A 283 10.00 8.10 1.49
N LEU A 284 9.58 9.15 0.81
CA LEU A 284 10.25 9.70 -0.36
C LEU A 284 10.80 11.09 -0.02
N ASP A 285 12.09 11.25 -0.06
CA ASP A 285 12.75 12.55 -0.02
C ASP A 285 12.67 13.18 -1.43
N MET A 286 11.87 14.22 -1.55
CA MET A 286 11.63 14.91 -2.84
C MET A 286 12.84 15.67 -3.36
N ALA A 287 13.77 16.08 -2.49
CA ALA A 287 14.96 16.81 -2.89
C ALA A 287 16.05 15.89 -3.46
N THR A 288 16.22 14.70 -2.86
CA THR A 288 17.27 13.76 -3.25
C THR A 288 16.75 12.60 -4.09
N GLY A 289 15.43 12.38 -4.14
CA GLY A 289 14.80 11.19 -4.70
C GLY A 289 15.04 9.92 -3.86
N GLY A 290 15.64 10.07 -2.66
CA GLY A 290 15.89 8.97 -1.73
C GLY A 290 14.61 8.31 -1.24
N LYS A 291 14.58 6.98 -1.17
CA LYS A 291 13.39 6.22 -0.76
C LYS A 291 13.76 5.23 0.35
N SER A 292 12.92 5.16 1.37
CA SER A 292 12.98 4.11 2.40
C SER A 292 11.59 3.59 2.66
N ALA A 293 11.48 2.33 3.06
CA ALA A 293 10.18 1.73 3.30
C ALA A 293 10.21 0.76 4.50
N CYS A 294 9.04 0.60 5.12
CA CYS A 294 8.81 -0.41 6.16
C CYS A 294 7.36 -0.90 6.12
N TRP A 295 7.16 -2.14 6.61
CA TRP A 295 5.83 -2.66 6.82
C TRP A 295 5.24 -2.17 8.14
N LEU A 296 4.05 -1.58 8.08
CA LEU A 296 3.20 -1.34 9.24
C LEU A 296 2.28 -2.55 9.41
N TYR A 297 2.26 -3.11 10.62
CA TYR A 297 1.49 -4.31 10.91
C TYR A 297 0.18 -3.95 11.58
N GLY A 298 -0.87 -4.68 11.24
CA GLY A 298 -2.19 -4.53 11.81
C GLY A 298 -2.95 -5.84 11.82
N LYS A 299 -4.18 -5.80 12.33
CA LYS A 299 -5.07 -6.94 12.42
C LYS A 299 -6.48 -6.57 11.98
N THR A 300 -7.11 -7.47 11.22
CA THR A 300 -8.52 -7.38 10.92
C THR A 300 -9.30 -8.28 11.86
N LYS A 301 -10.24 -7.72 12.59
CA LYS A 301 -11.19 -8.46 13.43
C LYS A 301 -12.60 -7.98 13.11
N ASN A 302 -13.50 -8.90 12.77
CA ASN A 302 -14.87 -8.58 12.35
C ASN A 302 -14.92 -7.50 11.25
N TRP A 303 -14.02 -7.61 10.27
CA TRP A 303 -13.83 -6.68 9.15
C TRP A 303 -13.34 -5.28 9.53
N GLN A 304 -13.09 -5.00 10.80
CA GLN A 304 -12.45 -3.77 11.25
C GLN A 304 -10.94 -3.95 11.26
N PHE A 305 -10.24 -3.09 10.55
CA PHE A 305 -8.79 -3.04 10.52
C PHE A 305 -8.25 -2.13 11.64
N SER A 306 -7.27 -2.62 12.37
CA SER A 306 -6.55 -1.86 13.40
C SER A 306 -5.06 -2.07 13.24
N LEU A 307 -4.32 -0.97 13.12
CA LEU A 307 -2.86 -0.99 13.18
C LEU A 307 -2.40 -1.32 14.60
N TYR A 308 -1.36 -2.12 14.70
CA TYR A 308 -0.68 -2.29 15.97
C TYR A 308 0.02 -0.99 16.35
N ARG A 309 -0.10 -0.62 17.62
CA ARG A 309 0.67 0.48 18.18
C ARG A 309 2.12 0.01 18.32
N MET A 310 2.95 0.29 17.31
CA MET A 310 4.40 0.08 17.47
C MET A 310 4.96 1.29 18.20
N ASP A 311 5.64 1.06 19.31
CA ASP A 311 6.43 2.08 19.99
C ASP A 311 7.56 2.50 19.05
N GLU A 312 7.80 3.80 18.90
CA GLU A 312 8.86 4.33 18.03
C GLU A 312 10.25 3.77 18.41
N SER A 313 10.45 3.39 19.65
CA SER A 313 11.68 2.74 20.12
C SER A 313 11.89 1.37 19.47
N VAL A 314 10.82 0.60 19.28
CA VAL A 314 10.84 -0.72 18.62
C VAL A 314 11.09 -0.55 17.13
N LEU A 315 10.48 0.46 16.49
CA LEU A 315 10.72 0.78 15.07
C LEU A 315 12.19 1.12 14.81
N ARG A 316 12.81 1.94 15.66
CA ARG A 316 14.24 2.26 15.54
C ARG A 316 15.12 1.02 15.71
N GLN A 317 14.82 0.16 16.69
CA GLN A 317 15.57 -1.08 16.90
C GLN A 317 15.45 -2.04 15.71
N VAL A 318 14.28 -2.18 15.09
CA VAL A 318 14.08 -3.01 13.90
C VAL A 318 14.81 -2.43 12.69
N GLN A 319 14.81 -1.11 12.52
CA GLN A 319 15.57 -0.42 11.48
C GLN A 319 17.08 -0.57 11.66
N ASP A 320 17.58 -0.43 12.89
CA ASP A 320 18.99 -0.63 13.23
C ASP A 320 19.43 -2.08 13.02
N LEU A 321 18.58 -3.06 13.36
CA LEU A 321 18.85 -4.48 13.10
C LEU A 321 18.85 -4.78 11.60
N GLY A 322 17.93 -4.19 10.83
CA GLY A 322 17.89 -4.31 9.38
C GLY A 322 19.13 -3.71 8.72
N ALA A 323 19.57 -2.53 9.14
CA ALA A 323 20.77 -1.89 8.65
C ALA A 323 22.05 -2.69 9.00
N ARG A 324 22.11 -3.27 10.20
CA ARG A 324 23.23 -4.14 10.62
C ARG A 324 23.24 -5.46 9.84
N ALA A 325 22.08 -6.07 9.59
CA ALA A 325 21.98 -7.29 8.79
C ALA A 325 22.43 -7.04 7.34
N ALA A 326 22.02 -5.91 6.73
CA ALA A 326 22.47 -5.52 5.40
C ALA A 326 23.99 -5.26 5.33
N ALA A 327 24.56 -4.65 6.38
CA ALA A 327 26.01 -4.42 6.47
C ALA A 327 26.83 -5.72 6.62
N ILE A 328 26.25 -6.73 7.27
CA ILE A 328 26.89 -8.05 7.43
C ILE A 328 26.84 -8.84 6.11
N VAL A 329 25.74 -8.77 5.37
CA VAL A 329 25.58 -9.47 4.08
C VAL A 329 26.42 -8.82 2.97
N GLY A 330 26.72 -7.53 3.08
CA GLY A 330 27.55 -6.80 2.10
C GLY A 330 29.07 -6.89 2.29
N GLN A 331 29.57 -7.63 3.29
CA GLN A 331 31.01 -7.83 3.46
C GLN A 331 31.47 -9.07 2.68
N PRO A 332 32.56 -9.00 1.89
CA PRO A 332 33.13 -10.18 1.27
C PRO A 332 33.59 -11.15 2.36
N PRO A 333 33.56 -12.47 2.12
CA PRO A 333 33.99 -13.45 3.10
C PRO A 333 35.45 -13.18 3.49
N VAL A 334 35.67 -12.98 4.79
CA VAL A 334 37.01 -12.88 5.35
C VAL A 334 37.64 -14.27 5.23
N GLU A 335 38.67 -14.44 4.43
CA GLU A 335 39.52 -15.63 4.42
C GLU A 335 40.19 -15.74 5.79
N GLY A 336 39.64 -16.55 6.65
CA GLY A 336 40.14 -16.85 8.00
C GLY A 336 40.68 -18.27 8.06
N ASN A 337 42.00 -18.39 8.23
CA ASN A 337 42.68 -19.62 8.61
C ASN A 337 42.09 -20.19 9.92
N GLY A 338 41.77 -21.46 9.84
CA GLY A 338 41.80 -22.52 10.83
C GLY A 338 41.48 -22.28 12.29
N GLN A 339 40.54 -23.11 12.76
CA GLN A 339 40.35 -23.56 14.15
C GLN A 339 40.03 -22.50 15.21
N GLU A 340 38.73 -22.37 15.50
CA GLU A 340 38.32 -22.23 16.92
C GLU A 340 36.88 -22.74 17.16
N LYS A 341 36.68 -23.17 18.42
CA LYS A 341 35.62 -23.99 18.97
C LYS A 341 34.24 -23.35 18.86
N ALA A 342 33.24 -24.23 18.67
CA ALA A 342 31.83 -23.93 18.90
C ALA A 342 31.63 -23.37 20.29
N ASP A 343 31.16 -22.13 20.37
CA ASP A 343 30.49 -21.57 21.51
C ASP A 343 29.18 -20.88 21.07
N GLU A 344 28.17 -21.11 21.84
CA GLU A 344 26.76 -20.87 21.68
C GLU A 344 26.38 -19.56 20.99
N GLY A 345 26.07 -19.63 19.71
CA GLY A 345 25.51 -18.52 18.96
C GLY A 345 24.00 -18.41 19.19
N PHE A 346 23.55 -17.25 19.57
CA PHE A 346 22.14 -16.86 19.58
C PHE A 346 21.53 -17.08 18.19
N GLY A 347 20.81 -18.18 18.02
CA GLY A 347 20.16 -18.51 16.77
C GLY A 347 18.92 -17.65 16.53
N LEU A 348 18.74 -17.23 15.26
CA LEU A 348 17.55 -16.53 14.74
C LEU A 348 16.21 -17.21 15.10
N GLY A 349 16.24 -18.46 15.59
CA GLY A 349 15.07 -19.19 16.11
C GLY A 349 14.45 -18.57 17.37
N SER A 350 15.22 -17.85 18.19
CA SER A 350 14.70 -17.25 19.44
C SER A 350 13.85 -16.01 19.19
N LEU A 351 14.05 -15.30 18.09
CA LEU A 351 13.20 -14.17 17.70
C LEU A 351 11.81 -14.63 17.23
N PHE A 352 11.71 -15.81 16.61
CA PHE A 352 10.44 -16.37 16.15
C PHE A 352 9.55 -16.87 17.29
N LEU A 353 10.13 -17.27 18.42
CA LEU A 353 9.39 -17.74 19.60
C LEU A 353 8.85 -16.58 20.46
N PHE A 354 9.49 -15.41 20.44
CA PHE A 354 9.00 -14.22 21.14
C PHE A 354 7.70 -13.68 20.55
N TRP A 355 7.46 -13.90 19.23
CA TRP A 355 6.26 -13.46 18.51
C TRP A 355 5.05 -14.40 18.62
N LYS A 356 5.21 -15.57 19.21
CA LYS A 356 4.09 -16.51 19.41
C LYS A 356 3.29 -16.27 20.67
N ASN A 357 3.80 -15.48 21.62
CA ASN A 357 3.21 -15.27 22.95
C ASN A 357 2.81 -13.81 23.23
N LEU A 358 2.81 -12.92 22.25
CA LEU A 358 2.21 -11.60 22.27
C LEU A 358 1.04 -11.53 21.27
#